data_bca60cfeaa6b60f6c0822b7d7fc4a777
#
_entry.id   bca60cfeaa6b60f6c0822b7d7fc4a777
#
_cell.length_a   1.000
_cell.length_b   1.000
_cell.length_c   1.000
_cell.angle_alpha   90.00
_cell.angle_beta   90.00
_cell.angle_gamma   90.00
#
_symmetry.space_group_name_H-M   'P 1'
#
loop_
_entity.id
_entity.type
_entity.pdbx_description
1 polymer ?
#
loop_
_entity_poly.entity_id
_entity_poly.type
_entity_poly.pdbx_seq_one_letter_code
_entity_poly.pdbx_strand_id
1 'polypeptide(L)'
;IPAELVAAAYFLAASRGLPAGVAQFFSADLWVGLLFWIAAASSFIAVHAVFWTARSGLVKAVRYLLILALTGLPPLGITGWAHPLTAAGILFPGWGWWGLLALTAVLIGLVTRIGPAIAIALSGLWLWSAASGTHQILPEGWRGVDLEMGASLGRDQSLQRQRDLVAAVRHIAGTREIVVVLPESTLGFWTPTLERFWRNELQGTHVTVVAGAAVVDAVGYD
;
A
#
# COMPACT_ATOMS: atom_id res chain seq x y z
N ILE A 1 -4.37 7.92 29.16
CA ILE A 1 -3.57 6.90 28.46
C ILE A 1 -2.30 7.60 27.97
N PRO A 2 -1.09 7.08 28.22
CA PRO A 2 0.14 7.62 27.67
C PRO A 2 0.09 7.66 26.13
N ALA A 3 0.61 8.73 25.55
CA ALA A 3 0.60 8.90 24.09
C ALA A 3 1.42 7.81 23.37
N GLU A 4 2.45 7.34 24.00
CA GLU A 4 3.32 6.25 23.51
C GLU A 4 2.53 4.94 23.33
N LEU A 5 1.59 4.64 24.23
CA LEU A 5 0.73 3.45 24.09
C LEU A 5 -0.25 3.59 22.93
N VAL A 6 -0.79 4.79 22.70
CA VAL A 6 -1.66 5.05 21.55
C VAL A 6 -0.86 4.95 20.25
N ALA A 7 0.32 5.55 20.20
CA ALA A 7 1.21 5.43 19.05
C ALA A 7 1.61 3.97 18.78
N ALA A 8 1.99 3.22 19.83
CA ALA A 8 2.34 1.81 19.71
C ALA A 8 1.18 0.98 19.16
N ALA A 9 -0.01 1.13 19.73
CA ALA A 9 -1.20 0.42 19.26
C ALA A 9 -1.50 0.74 17.79
N TYR A 10 -1.40 2.01 17.39
CA TYR A 10 -1.65 2.44 16.04
C TYR A 10 -0.61 1.87 15.06
N PHE A 11 0.69 2.09 15.29
CA PHE A 11 1.72 1.69 14.34
C PHE A 11 1.88 0.17 14.25
N LEU A 12 1.73 -0.56 15.34
CA LEU A 12 1.71 -2.02 15.29
C LEU A 12 0.49 -2.54 14.52
N ALA A 13 -0.69 -1.97 14.73
CA ALA A 13 -1.89 -2.38 13.99
C ALA A 13 -1.80 -2.01 12.51
N ALA A 14 -1.34 -0.79 12.17
CA ALA A 14 -1.21 -0.33 10.79
C ALA A 14 -0.22 -1.17 9.99
N SER A 15 0.83 -1.69 10.66
CA SER A 15 1.89 -2.50 10.04
C SER A 15 1.76 -4.02 10.25
N ARG A 16 0.60 -4.50 10.67
CA ARG A 16 0.37 -5.91 11.01
C ARG A 16 0.71 -6.93 9.91
N GLY A 17 0.68 -6.51 8.64
CA GLY A 17 1.04 -7.35 7.50
C GLY A 17 2.56 -7.48 7.27
N LEU A 18 3.37 -6.60 7.90
CA LEU A 18 4.81 -6.55 7.67
C LEU A 18 5.54 -7.86 8.01
N PRO A 19 5.22 -8.60 9.11
CA PRO A 19 5.89 -9.85 9.40
C PRO A 19 5.78 -10.88 8.30
N ALA A 20 4.57 -11.12 7.80
CA ALA A 20 4.34 -12.06 6.72
C ALA A 20 4.95 -11.57 5.40
N GLY A 21 4.80 -10.28 5.09
CA GLY A 21 5.38 -9.68 3.88
C GLY A 21 6.91 -9.79 3.84
N VAL A 22 7.59 -9.51 4.95
CA VAL A 22 9.06 -9.63 5.05
C VAL A 22 9.49 -11.10 4.92
N ALA A 23 8.82 -12.01 5.63
CA ALA A 23 9.13 -13.43 5.55
C ALA A 23 8.99 -13.95 4.11
N GLN A 24 7.93 -13.59 3.42
CA GLN A 24 7.69 -13.99 2.04
C GLN A 24 8.69 -13.34 1.06
N PHE A 25 8.94 -12.03 1.21
CA PHE A 25 9.83 -11.29 0.32
C PHE A 25 11.29 -11.77 0.37
N PHE A 26 11.79 -12.02 1.58
CA PHE A 26 13.17 -12.48 1.79
C PHE A 26 13.30 -14.00 1.84
N SER A 27 12.22 -14.76 1.68
CA SER A 27 12.18 -16.22 1.90
C SER A 27 12.78 -16.62 3.25
N ALA A 28 12.46 -15.83 4.29
CA ALA A 28 13.02 -15.94 5.63
C ALA A 28 11.97 -16.45 6.63
N ASP A 29 12.43 -16.81 7.81
CA ASP A 29 11.53 -17.19 8.90
C ASP A 29 10.68 -16.00 9.39
N LEU A 30 9.49 -16.28 9.90
CA LEU A 30 8.56 -15.27 10.39
C LEU A 30 9.15 -14.36 11.49
N TRP A 31 10.07 -14.88 12.30
CA TRP A 31 10.69 -14.10 13.37
C TRP A 31 11.51 -12.92 12.86
N VAL A 32 12.10 -13.03 11.65
CA VAL A 32 12.80 -11.92 10.98
C VAL A 32 11.79 -10.81 10.69
N GLY A 33 10.62 -11.17 10.15
CA GLY A 33 9.54 -10.22 9.89
C GLY A 33 9.02 -9.57 11.17
N LEU A 34 8.93 -10.31 12.27
CA LEU A 34 8.55 -9.76 13.58
C LEU A 34 9.56 -8.73 14.09
N LEU A 35 10.87 -8.97 13.91
CA LEU A 35 11.90 -7.99 14.28
C LEU A 35 11.76 -6.71 13.45
N PHE A 36 11.60 -6.82 12.14
CA PHE A 36 11.37 -5.65 11.27
C PHE A 36 10.11 -4.88 11.67
N TRP A 37 9.05 -5.59 12.00
CA TRP A 37 7.78 -5.00 12.43
C TRP A 37 7.93 -4.19 13.72
N ILE A 38 8.58 -4.76 14.73
CA ILE A 38 8.84 -4.08 16.00
C ILE A 38 9.79 -2.89 15.78
N ALA A 39 10.86 -3.05 15.01
CA ALA A 39 11.82 -1.99 14.73
C ALA A 39 11.17 -0.81 13.98
N ALA A 40 10.38 -1.10 12.93
CA ALA A 40 9.65 -0.08 12.18
C ALA A 40 8.66 0.67 13.08
N ALA A 41 7.81 -0.03 13.82
CA ALA A 41 6.86 0.60 14.73
C ALA A 41 7.58 1.43 15.80
N SER A 42 8.69 0.92 16.39
CA SER A 42 9.46 1.61 17.41
C SER A 42 10.05 2.94 16.92
N SER A 43 10.45 3.04 15.66
CA SER A 43 10.97 4.28 15.08
C SER A 43 9.91 5.40 15.08
N PHE A 44 8.67 5.09 14.71
CA PHE A 44 7.56 6.04 14.77
C PHE A 44 7.14 6.37 16.21
N ILE A 45 7.10 5.36 17.08
CA ILE A 45 6.80 5.55 18.51
C ILE A 45 7.83 6.50 19.15
N ALA A 46 9.13 6.34 18.84
CA ALA A 46 10.19 7.19 19.35
C ALA A 46 10.00 8.68 18.98
N VAL A 47 9.59 8.97 17.72
CA VAL A 47 9.27 10.33 17.32
C VAL A 47 8.12 10.91 18.16
N HIS A 48 7.08 10.12 18.39
CA HIS A 48 5.96 10.55 19.23
C HIS A 48 6.40 10.77 20.69
N ALA A 49 7.21 9.87 21.25
CA ALA A 49 7.70 9.98 22.62
C ALA A 49 8.57 11.24 22.84
N VAL A 50 9.44 11.56 21.88
CA VAL A 50 10.36 12.72 21.98
C VAL A 50 9.60 14.04 21.82
N PHE A 51 8.67 14.13 20.89
CA PHE A 51 8.01 15.40 20.56
C PHE A 51 6.67 15.61 21.29
N TRP A 52 6.11 14.57 21.91
CA TRP A 52 4.87 14.72 22.66
C TRP A 52 5.00 15.68 23.84
N THR A 53 3.91 16.37 24.17
CA THR A 53 3.85 17.29 25.30
C THR A 53 2.52 17.19 26.02
N ALA A 54 2.55 17.32 27.33
CA ALA A 54 1.35 17.48 28.18
C ALA A 54 0.76 18.88 28.12
N ARG A 55 1.50 19.88 27.59
CA ARG A 55 1.01 21.25 27.44
C ARG A 55 -0.18 21.28 26.48
N SER A 56 -1.24 22.00 26.86
CA SER A 56 -2.44 22.16 26.02
C SER A 56 -2.31 23.33 25.04
N GLY A 57 -3.21 23.38 24.07
CA GLY A 57 -3.33 24.49 23.13
C GLY A 57 -2.34 24.44 21.97
N LEU A 58 -1.92 25.62 21.50
CA LEU A 58 -1.13 25.79 20.28
C LEU A 58 0.21 25.01 20.31
N VAL A 59 0.86 24.96 21.46
CA VAL A 59 2.13 24.24 21.60
C VAL A 59 1.98 22.76 21.27
N LYS A 60 0.89 22.13 21.75
CA LYS A 60 0.60 20.73 21.46
C LYS A 60 0.29 20.52 19.97
N ALA A 61 -0.51 21.40 19.40
CA ALA A 61 -0.88 21.37 17.98
C ALA A 61 0.35 21.49 17.07
N VAL A 62 1.24 22.45 17.36
CA VAL A 62 2.48 22.66 16.59
C VAL A 62 3.43 21.47 16.71
N ARG A 63 3.60 20.93 17.93
CA ARG A 63 4.45 19.73 18.12
C ARG A 63 3.87 18.50 17.40
N TYR A 64 2.56 18.33 17.41
CA TYR A 64 1.94 17.24 16.68
C TYR A 64 2.04 17.40 15.15
N LEU A 65 1.90 18.64 14.66
CA LEU A 65 2.16 18.93 13.25
C LEU A 65 3.60 18.62 12.87
N LEU A 66 4.58 18.92 13.75
CA LEU A 66 5.98 18.54 13.56
C LEU A 66 6.17 17.03 13.52
N ILE A 67 5.50 16.27 14.39
CA ILE A 67 5.50 14.81 14.37
C ILE A 67 5.00 14.30 13.01
N LEU A 68 3.86 14.81 12.53
CA LEU A 68 3.33 14.44 11.21
C LEU A 68 4.31 14.77 10.10
N ALA A 69 4.94 15.93 10.11
CA ALA A 69 5.93 16.30 9.11
C ALA A 69 7.17 15.37 9.14
N LEU A 70 7.73 15.12 10.32
CA LEU A 70 8.91 14.26 10.48
C LEU A 70 8.65 12.81 10.08
N THR A 71 7.46 12.27 10.38
CA THR A 71 7.10 10.90 9.99
C THR A 71 6.76 10.78 8.50
N GLY A 72 6.48 11.91 7.81
CA GLY A 72 6.30 11.98 6.37
C GLY A 72 7.57 12.20 5.55
N LEU A 73 8.68 12.56 6.19
CA LEU A 73 9.95 12.84 5.53
C LEU A 73 10.94 11.65 5.66
N PRO A 74 11.86 11.47 4.70
CA PRO A 74 12.93 10.48 4.83
C PRO A 74 13.77 10.70 6.09
N PRO A 75 14.25 9.64 6.76
CA PRO A 75 14.10 8.21 6.38
C PRO A 75 12.74 7.59 6.74
N LEU A 76 11.98 8.18 7.65
CA LEU A 76 10.72 7.60 8.14
C LEU A 76 9.63 7.57 7.06
N GLY A 77 9.59 8.59 6.20
CA GLY A 77 8.64 8.70 5.09
C GLY A 77 8.81 7.62 4.01
N ILE A 78 9.94 6.91 3.97
CA ILE A 78 10.12 5.75 3.07
C ILE A 78 9.14 4.63 3.42
N THR A 79 8.80 4.49 4.70
CA THR A 79 7.78 3.54 5.19
C THR A 79 6.43 4.23 5.40
N GLY A 80 6.16 5.30 4.64
CA GLY A 80 5.04 6.22 4.83
C GLY A 80 3.64 5.63 4.71
N TRP A 81 3.50 4.38 4.27
CA TRP A 81 2.23 3.65 4.22
C TRP A 81 1.54 3.53 5.59
N ALA A 82 2.26 3.60 6.70
CA ALA A 82 1.71 3.65 8.05
C ALA A 82 1.39 5.08 8.52
N HIS A 83 1.64 6.11 7.69
CA HIS A 83 1.42 7.50 8.05
C HIS A 83 -0.08 7.80 8.20
N PRO A 84 -0.52 8.48 9.29
CA PRO A 84 -1.95 8.74 9.51
C PRO A 84 -2.66 9.48 8.37
N LEU A 85 -1.93 10.31 7.61
CA LEU A 85 -2.49 11.04 6.48
C LEU A 85 -2.90 10.14 5.30
N THR A 86 -2.43 8.89 5.23
CA THR A 86 -2.87 7.94 4.20
C THR A 86 -4.37 7.63 4.30
N ALA A 87 -4.96 7.78 5.50
CA ALA A 87 -6.39 7.60 5.69
C ALA A 87 -7.25 8.67 4.97
N ALA A 88 -6.65 9.76 4.46
CA ALA A 88 -7.38 10.78 3.71
C ALA A 88 -8.08 10.21 2.46
N GLY A 89 -7.46 9.24 1.79
CA GLY A 89 -8.05 8.59 0.62
C GLY A 89 -9.34 7.82 0.93
N ILE A 90 -9.46 7.29 2.15
CA ILE A 90 -10.65 6.55 2.61
C ILE A 90 -11.69 7.51 3.17
N LEU A 91 -11.28 8.49 3.97
CA LEU A 91 -12.19 9.40 4.68
C LEU A 91 -12.71 10.53 3.78
N PHE A 92 -11.92 10.93 2.79
CA PHE A 92 -12.23 12.04 1.88
C PHE A 92 -11.96 11.62 0.42
N PRO A 93 -12.67 10.60 -0.10
CA PRO A 93 -12.43 10.09 -1.45
C PRO A 93 -12.69 11.19 -2.50
N GLY A 94 -11.73 11.36 -3.42
CA GLY A 94 -11.84 12.35 -4.50
C GLY A 94 -11.52 13.80 -4.12
N TRP A 95 -11.24 14.10 -2.86
CA TRP A 95 -10.93 15.47 -2.43
C TRP A 95 -9.49 15.92 -2.74
N GLY A 96 -8.60 15.01 -3.14
CA GLY A 96 -7.20 15.32 -3.42
C GLY A 96 -6.50 16.05 -2.26
N TRP A 97 -5.86 17.17 -2.54
CA TRP A 97 -5.15 17.97 -1.52
C TRP A 97 -6.04 18.49 -0.40
N TRP A 98 -7.31 18.79 -0.69
CA TRP A 98 -8.28 19.23 0.32
C TRP A 98 -8.57 18.13 1.34
N GLY A 99 -8.58 16.87 0.93
CA GLY A 99 -8.71 15.72 1.83
C GLY A 99 -7.53 15.61 2.79
N LEU A 100 -6.29 15.83 2.31
CA LEU A 100 -5.10 15.86 3.17
C LEU A 100 -5.14 17.02 4.17
N LEU A 101 -5.53 18.21 3.74
CA LEU A 101 -5.68 19.36 4.64
C LEU A 101 -6.79 19.13 5.68
N ALA A 102 -7.92 18.59 5.26
CA ALA A 102 -9.03 18.27 6.16
C ALA A 102 -8.60 17.23 7.20
N LEU A 103 -7.94 16.14 6.78
CA LEU A 103 -7.45 15.13 7.72
C LEU A 103 -6.38 15.70 8.67
N THR A 104 -5.47 16.55 8.17
CA THR A 104 -4.48 17.23 9.02
C THR A 104 -5.16 18.05 10.09
N ALA A 105 -6.16 18.84 9.72
CA ALA A 105 -6.95 19.65 10.68
C ALA A 105 -7.68 18.78 11.71
N VAL A 106 -8.25 17.65 11.27
CA VAL A 106 -8.90 16.66 12.14
C VAL A 106 -7.90 16.06 13.13
N LEU A 107 -6.74 15.61 12.64
CA LEU A 107 -5.70 15.01 13.49
C LEU A 107 -5.16 16.02 14.53
N ILE A 108 -4.95 17.27 14.12
CA ILE A 108 -4.60 18.36 15.06
C ILE A 108 -5.72 18.57 16.08
N GLY A 109 -6.96 18.59 15.64
CA GLY A 109 -8.11 18.74 16.50
C GLY A 109 -8.25 17.63 17.55
N LEU A 110 -7.92 16.38 17.20
CA LEU A 110 -7.94 15.23 18.11
C LEU A 110 -7.03 15.43 19.35
N VAL A 111 -5.93 16.18 19.22
CA VAL A 111 -5.02 16.44 20.34
C VAL A 111 -5.41 17.66 21.18
N THR A 112 -6.54 18.29 20.86
CA THR A 112 -7.10 19.43 21.61
C THR A 112 -8.19 19.00 22.60
N ARG A 113 -8.80 19.97 23.29
CA ARG A 113 -9.90 19.73 24.25
C ARG A 113 -11.16 19.17 23.59
N ILE A 114 -11.37 19.45 22.30
CA ILE A 114 -12.53 18.95 21.53
C ILE A 114 -12.24 17.57 20.88
N GLY A 115 -11.09 16.97 21.19
CA GLY A 115 -10.69 15.67 20.64
C GLY A 115 -11.74 14.57 20.73
N PRO A 116 -12.46 14.39 21.86
CA PRO A 116 -13.51 13.39 21.95
C PRO A 116 -14.66 13.60 20.95
N ALA A 117 -15.08 14.85 20.75
CA ALA A 117 -16.13 15.17 19.76
C ALA A 117 -15.64 14.90 18.33
N ILE A 118 -14.39 15.25 18.04
CA ILE A 118 -13.76 14.97 16.74
C ILE A 118 -13.61 13.46 16.51
N ALA A 119 -13.25 12.69 17.55
CA ALA A 119 -13.17 11.23 17.44
C ALA A 119 -14.53 10.60 17.09
N ILE A 120 -15.61 11.07 17.69
CA ILE A 120 -16.98 10.63 17.36
C ILE A 120 -17.33 11.00 15.92
N ALA A 121 -17.07 12.24 15.50
CA ALA A 121 -17.32 12.69 14.14
C ALA A 121 -16.52 11.90 13.10
N LEU A 122 -15.24 11.60 13.40
CA LEU A 122 -14.38 10.81 12.54
C LEU A 122 -14.85 9.36 12.43
N SER A 123 -15.29 8.77 13.54
CA SER A 123 -15.90 7.42 13.55
C SER A 123 -17.17 7.37 12.71
N GLY A 124 -18.03 8.40 12.82
CA GLY A 124 -19.22 8.54 11.98
C GLY A 124 -18.87 8.69 10.50
N LEU A 125 -17.87 9.50 10.17
CA LEU A 125 -17.39 9.68 8.80
C LEU A 125 -16.80 8.36 8.23
N TRP A 126 -16.06 7.64 9.03
CA TRP A 126 -15.52 6.32 8.65
C TRP A 126 -16.63 5.31 8.37
N LEU A 127 -17.63 5.21 9.26
CA LEU A 127 -18.80 4.35 9.07
C LEU A 127 -19.59 4.74 7.82
N TRP A 128 -19.77 6.05 7.61
CA TRP A 128 -20.39 6.58 6.40
C TRP A 128 -19.60 6.16 5.14
N SER A 129 -18.28 6.37 5.14
CA SER A 129 -17.42 5.99 4.02
C SER A 129 -17.46 4.49 3.76
N ALA A 130 -17.46 3.66 4.82
CA ALA A 130 -17.56 2.22 4.69
C ALA A 130 -18.92 1.76 4.14
N ALA A 131 -20.00 2.43 4.53
CA ALA A 131 -21.36 2.12 4.06
C ALA A 131 -21.65 2.67 2.66
N SER A 132 -21.08 3.84 2.34
CA SER A 132 -21.27 4.53 1.05
C SER A 132 -20.14 4.27 0.07
N GLY A 133 -19.16 3.45 0.47
CA GLY A 133 -17.99 3.13 -0.34
C GLY A 133 -18.43 2.68 -1.73
N THR A 134 -18.15 3.54 -2.70
CA THR A 134 -18.26 3.16 -4.09
C THR A 134 -17.27 2.04 -4.31
N HIS A 135 -17.76 0.79 -4.34
CA HIS A 135 -17.01 -0.26 -4.98
C HIS A 135 -16.68 0.28 -6.37
N GLN A 136 -15.41 0.57 -6.60
CA GLN A 136 -15.00 0.88 -7.97
C GLN A 136 -15.39 -0.34 -8.79
N ILE A 137 -16.49 -0.18 -9.52
CA ILE A 137 -16.91 -1.20 -10.48
C ILE A 137 -15.80 -1.19 -11.52
N LEU A 138 -14.99 -2.24 -11.54
CA LEU A 138 -14.05 -2.45 -12.63
C LEU A 138 -14.84 -2.37 -13.94
N PRO A 139 -14.29 -1.71 -14.96
CA PRO A 139 -14.94 -1.71 -16.27
C PRO A 139 -15.28 -3.14 -16.69
N GLU A 140 -16.42 -3.29 -17.35
CA GLU A 140 -16.87 -4.61 -17.79
C GLU A 140 -15.78 -5.27 -18.64
N GLY A 141 -15.45 -6.52 -18.33
CA GLY A 141 -14.37 -7.25 -19.01
C GLY A 141 -12.98 -7.09 -18.39
N TRP A 142 -12.77 -6.25 -17.38
CA TRP A 142 -11.48 -6.17 -16.69
C TRP A 142 -11.40 -7.17 -15.54
N ARG A 143 -10.24 -7.85 -15.42
CA ARG A 143 -9.96 -8.81 -14.34
C ARG A 143 -8.53 -8.61 -13.81
N GLY A 144 -8.37 -8.50 -12.51
CA GLY A 144 -7.06 -8.58 -11.85
C GLY A 144 -6.71 -10.02 -11.53
N VAL A 145 -5.42 -10.34 -11.56
CA VAL A 145 -4.88 -11.63 -11.13
C VAL A 145 -4.10 -11.41 -9.85
N ASP A 146 -4.43 -12.16 -8.82
CA ASP A 146 -3.62 -12.24 -7.60
C ASP A 146 -2.61 -13.36 -7.76
N LEU A 147 -1.33 -13.05 -7.59
CA LEU A 147 -0.21 -13.96 -7.80
C LEU A 147 0.71 -13.96 -6.58
N GLU A 148 1.08 -15.14 -6.13
CA GLU A 148 2.16 -15.30 -5.15
C GLU A 148 3.51 -15.13 -5.85
N MET A 149 4.09 -13.92 -5.78
CA MET A 149 5.33 -13.60 -6.50
C MET A 149 6.60 -13.95 -5.73
N GLY A 150 6.51 -14.17 -4.43
CA GLY A 150 7.65 -14.50 -3.56
C GLY A 150 8.74 -13.43 -3.57
N ALA A 151 9.95 -13.81 -3.14
CA ALA A 151 11.10 -12.91 -3.04
C ALA A 151 11.59 -12.36 -4.39
N SER A 152 11.32 -13.05 -5.47
CA SER A 152 11.74 -12.63 -6.80
C SER A 152 10.99 -11.43 -7.36
N LEU A 153 9.81 -11.11 -6.81
CA LEU A 153 8.93 -10.03 -7.28
C LEU A 153 8.74 -10.01 -8.81
N GLY A 154 8.63 -11.20 -9.43
CA GLY A 154 8.53 -11.31 -10.88
C GLY A 154 9.88 -11.29 -11.64
N ARG A 155 11.01 -11.13 -10.96
CA ARG A 155 12.34 -11.19 -11.60
C ARG A 155 12.78 -12.62 -11.94
N ASP A 156 12.10 -13.62 -11.40
CA ASP A 156 12.31 -15.00 -11.81
C ASP A 156 11.85 -15.15 -13.27
N GLN A 157 12.82 -15.24 -14.17
CA GLN A 157 12.61 -15.37 -15.62
C GLN A 157 12.56 -16.83 -16.07
N SER A 158 12.38 -17.77 -15.14
CA SER A 158 12.27 -19.17 -15.52
C SER A 158 11.12 -19.37 -16.50
N LEU A 159 11.35 -20.20 -17.51
CA LEU A 159 10.32 -20.55 -18.48
C LEU A 159 9.08 -21.17 -17.79
N GLN A 160 9.31 -21.87 -16.69
CA GLN A 160 8.21 -22.45 -15.91
C GLN A 160 7.30 -21.37 -15.33
N ARG A 161 7.87 -20.34 -14.74
CA ARG A 161 7.09 -19.22 -14.23
C ARG A 161 6.27 -18.52 -15.33
N GLN A 162 6.87 -18.31 -16.50
CA GLN A 162 6.14 -17.72 -17.63
C GLN A 162 4.99 -18.61 -18.09
N ARG A 163 5.15 -19.93 -18.06
CA ARG A 163 4.07 -20.89 -18.33
C ARG A 163 2.95 -20.80 -17.28
N ASP A 164 3.31 -20.69 -16.02
CA ASP A 164 2.35 -20.59 -14.91
C ASP A 164 1.53 -19.28 -15.03
N LEU A 165 2.19 -18.17 -15.38
CA LEU A 165 1.52 -16.90 -15.65
C LEU A 165 0.55 -16.98 -16.82
N VAL A 166 0.98 -17.54 -17.93
CA VAL A 166 0.10 -17.76 -19.10
C VAL A 166 -1.06 -18.68 -18.75
N ALA A 167 -0.83 -19.73 -17.98
CA ALA A 167 -1.89 -20.62 -17.52
C ALA A 167 -2.92 -19.90 -16.65
N ALA A 168 -2.46 -19.04 -15.74
CA ALA A 168 -3.34 -18.21 -14.91
C ALA A 168 -4.19 -17.24 -15.77
N VAL A 169 -3.57 -16.59 -16.76
CA VAL A 169 -4.27 -15.71 -17.70
C VAL A 169 -5.31 -16.49 -18.50
N ARG A 170 -4.94 -17.65 -19.06
CA ARG A 170 -5.85 -18.49 -19.85
C ARG A 170 -7.02 -19.04 -19.03
N HIS A 171 -6.79 -19.34 -17.75
CA HIS A 171 -7.83 -19.80 -16.84
C HIS A 171 -8.93 -18.75 -16.65
N ILE A 172 -8.56 -17.47 -16.64
CA ILE A 172 -9.48 -16.34 -16.48
C ILE A 172 -10.12 -15.94 -17.80
N ALA A 173 -9.45 -16.19 -18.92
CA ALA A 173 -9.81 -15.70 -20.24
C ALA A 173 -11.20 -16.14 -20.70
N GLY A 174 -11.62 -17.36 -20.43
CA GLY A 174 -12.92 -17.85 -20.89
C GLY A 174 -13.11 -17.68 -22.42
N THR A 175 -14.36 -17.46 -22.85
CA THR A 175 -14.75 -17.26 -24.26
C THR A 175 -15.05 -15.80 -24.61
N ARG A 176 -15.00 -14.87 -23.64
CA ARG A 176 -15.32 -13.46 -23.85
C ARG A 176 -14.05 -12.63 -24.00
N GLU A 177 -14.17 -11.50 -24.70
CA GLU A 177 -13.11 -10.50 -24.73
C GLU A 177 -12.92 -9.91 -23.32
N ILE A 178 -11.71 -10.06 -22.78
CA ILE A 178 -11.36 -9.57 -21.45
C ILE A 178 -9.99 -8.93 -21.43
N VAL A 179 -9.82 -7.98 -20.51
CA VAL A 179 -8.55 -7.37 -20.15
C VAL A 179 -8.08 -7.96 -18.82
N VAL A 180 -6.94 -8.65 -18.84
CA VAL A 180 -6.34 -9.24 -17.64
C VAL A 180 -5.17 -8.37 -17.20
N VAL A 181 -5.25 -7.87 -15.96
CA VAL A 181 -4.20 -7.04 -15.35
C VAL A 181 -3.38 -7.90 -14.41
N LEU A 182 -2.10 -8.01 -14.68
CA LEU A 182 -1.13 -8.69 -13.83
C LEU A 182 -0.48 -7.69 -12.86
N PRO A 183 0.03 -8.14 -11.71
CA PRO A 183 0.80 -7.29 -10.78
C PRO A 183 2.02 -6.64 -11.44
N GLU A 184 2.48 -5.55 -10.82
CA GLU A 184 3.68 -4.83 -11.25
C GLU A 184 4.91 -5.75 -11.32
N SER A 185 5.76 -5.53 -12.32
CA SER A 185 7.01 -6.28 -12.54
C SER A 185 6.86 -7.79 -12.75
N THR A 186 5.66 -8.27 -13.06
CA THR A 186 5.36 -9.72 -13.18
C THR A 186 6.13 -10.39 -14.32
N LEU A 187 6.33 -9.69 -15.44
CA LEU A 187 6.99 -10.26 -16.63
C LEU A 187 8.53 -10.20 -16.57
N GLY A 188 9.10 -9.42 -15.64
CA GLY A 188 10.53 -9.20 -15.60
C GLY A 188 11.05 -8.50 -16.86
N PHE A 189 12.18 -8.94 -17.42
CA PHE A 189 12.73 -8.35 -18.65
C PHE A 189 11.94 -8.80 -19.88
N TRP A 190 11.44 -7.83 -20.64
CA TRP A 190 10.74 -8.09 -21.90
C TRP A 190 11.74 -8.26 -23.03
N THR A 191 11.86 -9.49 -23.50
CA THR A 191 12.77 -9.85 -24.60
C THR A 191 11.98 -10.29 -25.84
N PRO A 192 12.56 -10.23 -27.06
CA PRO A 192 11.88 -10.72 -28.26
C PRO A 192 11.49 -12.20 -28.20
N THR A 193 12.21 -13.00 -27.39
CA THR A 193 11.89 -14.40 -27.17
C THR A 193 10.66 -14.55 -26.29
N LEU A 194 10.59 -13.76 -25.21
CA LEU A 194 9.45 -13.76 -24.30
C LEU A 194 8.19 -13.25 -25.01
N GLU A 195 8.32 -12.19 -25.80
CA GLU A 195 7.22 -11.65 -26.63
C GLU A 195 6.65 -12.73 -27.56
N ARG A 196 7.50 -13.45 -28.27
CA ARG A 196 7.06 -14.54 -29.15
C ARG A 196 6.37 -15.66 -28.38
N PHE A 197 6.92 -16.03 -27.22
CA PHE A 197 6.30 -17.03 -26.34
C PHE A 197 4.89 -16.60 -25.93
N TRP A 198 4.71 -15.42 -25.37
CA TRP A 198 3.42 -14.92 -24.95
C TRP A 198 2.41 -14.78 -26.10
N ARG A 199 2.86 -14.27 -27.25
CA ARG A 199 2.04 -14.13 -28.44
C ARG A 199 1.53 -15.51 -28.93
N ASN A 200 2.39 -16.50 -28.97
CA ASN A 200 2.02 -17.85 -29.38
C ASN A 200 1.07 -18.52 -28.40
N GLU A 201 1.35 -18.39 -27.09
CA GLU A 201 0.54 -18.99 -26.06
C GLU A 201 -0.87 -18.36 -25.95
N LEU A 202 -1.01 -17.09 -26.28
CA LEU A 202 -2.31 -16.40 -26.27
C LEU A 202 -3.00 -16.40 -27.63
N GLN A 203 -2.41 -16.99 -28.64
CA GLN A 203 -3.00 -17.06 -29.98
C GLN A 203 -4.37 -17.77 -29.93
N GLY A 204 -5.37 -17.18 -30.58
CA GLY A 204 -6.73 -17.70 -30.58
C GLY A 204 -7.55 -17.40 -29.31
N THR A 205 -6.98 -16.68 -28.36
CA THR A 205 -7.73 -16.15 -27.20
C THR A 205 -8.16 -14.70 -27.47
N HIS A 206 -9.28 -14.27 -26.87
CA HIS A 206 -9.74 -12.89 -26.92
C HIS A 206 -9.30 -12.11 -25.67
N VAL A 207 -8.00 -12.23 -25.31
CA VAL A 207 -7.44 -11.65 -24.09
C VAL A 207 -6.47 -10.53 -24.43
N THR A 208 -6.64 -9.38 -23.78
CA THR A 208 -5.62 -8.33 -23.69
C THR A 208 -4.95 -8.42 -22.34
N VAL A 209 -3.62 -8.59 -22.29
CA VAL A 209 -2.86 -8.63 -21.04
C VAL A 209 -2.20 -7.28 -20.81
N VAL A 210 -2.41 -6.72 -19.62
CA VAL A 210 -1.72 -5.53 -19.13
C VAL A 210 -0.80 -5.95 -18.00
N ALA A 211 0.50 -5.76 -18.18
CA ALA A 211 1.50 -6.18 -17.21
C ALA A 211 2.70 -5.25 -17.21
N GLY A 212 3.35 -5.10 -16.05
CA GLY A 212 4.62 -4.41 -15.95
C GLY A 212 5.77 -5.30 -16.42
N ALA A 213 6.65 -4.72 -17.25
CA ALA A 213 7.85 -5.38 -17.73
C ALA A 213 9.00 -4.38 -17.84
N ALA A 214 10.23 -4.83 -17.61
CA ALA A 214 11.43 -4.04 -17.85
C ALA A 214 11.85 -4.19 -19.32
N VAL A 215 11.86 -3.11 -20.08
CA VAL A 215 12.31 -3.10 -21.46
C VAL A 215 13.79 -2.70 -21.48
N VAL A 216 14.62 -3.53 -22.11
CA VAL A 216 16.05 -3.20 -22.29
C VAL A 216 16.20 -2.51 -23.62
N ASP A 217 16.67 -1.28 -23.61
CA ASP A 217 17.04 -0.51 -24.78
C ASP A 217 18.56 -0.29 -24.87
N ALA A 218 19.02 0.47 -25.86
CA ALA A 218 20.45 0.75 -26.07
C ALA A 218 21.08 1.64 -24.98
N VAL A 219 20.27 2.27 -24.13
CA VAL A 219 20.69 3.22 -23.07
C VAL A 219 20.65 2.57 -21.69
N GLY A 220 19.89 1.50 -21.53
CA GLY A 220 19.72 0.80 -20.24
C GLY A 220 18.41 0.05 -20.16
N TYR A 221 17.77 0.07 -19.00
CA TYR A 221 16.41 -0.48 -18.79
C TYR A 221 15.58 0.50 -17.96
N ASP A 222 14.33 0.65 -18.35
CA ASP A 222 13.29 1.37 -17.63
C ASP A 222 12.31 0.38 -16.98
#